data_7642332bdd86f786d00a4eccf754d017
#
_entry.id   7642332bdd86f786d00a4eccf754d017
#
_cell.length_a   1.000
_cell.length_b   1.000
_cell.length_c   1.000
_cell.angle_alpha   90.00
_cell.angle_beta   90.00
_cell.angle_gamma   90.00
#
_symmetry.space_group_name_H-M   'P 1'
#
loop_
_entity.id
_entity.type
_entity.pdbx_description
1 polymer ?
#
loop_
_entity_poly.entity_id
_entity_poly.type
_entity_poly.pdbx_seq_one_letter_code
_entity_poly.pdbx_strand_id
1 'polypeptide(L)'
;MTEQRKLIAFVTVTLILCLTPICNAAYFVFHKVGNIRSGPSTKYRIIGKVSNETIVQIPDTFDDYDATWIPIDAKIEYDEKAKIEKVVYTKWVHRTLGAVVKGEIEDVEKYLAIRSFGWSNEIQELILKGELKTGMTTHMVFYAWGKPDAINETTTSDGAREQWVYKQSDSKTRYLYFENGLLTEIQK
;
A
#
# COMPACT_ATOMS: atom_id res chain seq x y z
N MET A 1 -60.32 -9.79 -17.66
CA MET A 1 -59.26 -10.34 -16.78
C MET A 1 -58.00 -10.39 -17.61
N THR A 2 -57.17 -9.37 -17.50
CA THR A 2 -55.96 -9.17 -18.28
C THR A 2 -54.74 -9.40 -17.36
N GLU A 3 -54.06 -10.53 -17.59
CA GLU A 3 -52.80 -10.83 -16.91
C GLU A 3 -51.71 -9.90 -17.44
N GLN A 4 -51.19 -9.08 -16.58
CA GLN A 4 -49.97 -8.29 -16.84
C GLN A 4 -48.72 -9.21 -16.68
N ARG A 5 -48.12 -9.57 -17.81
CA ARG A 5 -46.80 -10.20 -17.85
C ARG A 5 -45.75 -9.18 -17.43
N LYS A 6 -45.18 -9.37 -16.23
CA LYS A 6 -44.00 -8.62 -15.80
C LYS A 6 -42.81 -9.04 -16.65
N LEU A 7 -42.36 -8.15 -17.49
CA LEU A 7 -41.11 -8.29 -18.24
C LEU A 7 -39.94 -8.12 -17.27
N ILE A 8 -39.31 -9.21 -16.89
CA ILE A 8 -38.06 -9.19 -16.13
C ILE A 8 -36.96 -8.88 -17.14
N ALA A 9 -36.48 -7.64 -17.12
CA ALA A 9 -35.28 -7.21 -17.86
C ALA A 9 -34.06 -7.89 -17.22
N PHE A 10 -33.52 -8.90 -17.86
CA PHE A 10 -32.19 -9.42 -17.57
C PHE A 10 -31.19 -8.35 -17.98
N VAL A 11 -30.65 -7.64 -16.99
CA VAL A 11 -29.45 -6.82 -17.18
C VAL A 11 -28.30 -7.82 -17.29
N THR A 12 -27.92 -8.15 -18.52
CA THR A 12 -26.66 -8.82 -18.81
C THR A 12 -25.54 -7.83 -18.45
N VAL A 13 -24.96 -7.98 -17.26
CA VAL A 13 -23.67 -7.37 -16.95
C VAL A 13 -22.65 -8.03 -17.86
N THR A 14 -22.38 -7.39 -18.97
CA THR A 14 -21.24 -7.74 -19.80
C THR A 14 -19.99 -7.40 -18.98
N LEU A 15 -19.39 -8.43 -18.39
CA LEU A 15 -18.07 -8.32 -17.76
C LEU A 15 -17.07 -8.01 -18.89
N ILE A 16 -16.89 -6.72 -19.18
CA ILE A 16 -15.76 -6.28 -19.98
C ILE A 16 -14.56 -6.57 -19.12
N LEU A 17 -13.85 -7.67 -19.42
CA LEU A 17 -12.47 -7.86 -19.01
C LEU A 17 -11.68 -6.74 -19.70
N CYS A 18 -11.72 -5.55 -19.14
CA CYS A 18 -10.68 -4.56 -19.36
C CYS A 18 -9.39 -5.26 -18.90
N LEU A 19 -8.52 -5.53 -19.84
CA LEU A 19 -7.08 -5.60 -19.60
C LEU A 19 -6.69 -4.19 -19.15
N THR A 20 -7.02 -3.86 -17.91
CA THR A 20 -6.60 -2.60 -17.30
C THR A 20 -5.08 -2.63 -17.24
N PRO A 21 -4.41 -1.58 -17.75
CA PRO A 21 -3.02 -1.39 -17.41
C PRO A 21 -2.91 -1.49 -15.90
N ILE A 22 -1.83 -2.06 -15.40
CA ILE A 22 -1.54 -2.24 -13.98
C ILE A 22 -1.93 -0.93 -13.29
N CYS A 23 -3.09 -0.92 -12.63
CA CYS A 23 -3.59 0.25 -11.94
C CYS A 23 -2.64 0.42 -10.76
N ASN A 24 -1.73 1.40 -10.84
CA ASN A 24 -0.86 1.76 -9.74
C ASN A 24 -1.72 2.47 -8.69
N ALA A 25 -2.62 1.72 -8.05
CA ALA A 25 -3.39 2.25 -6.94
C ALA A 25 -2.43 2.84 -5.91
N ALA A 26 -2.80 3.94 -5.32
CA ALA A 26 -2.05 4.56 -4.25
C ALA A 26 -3.02 5.09 -3.19
N TYR A 27 -2.60 5.02 -1.95
CA TYR A 27 -3.40 5.42 -0.82
C TYR A 27 -2.65 6.44 0.01
N PHE A 28 -3.37 7.42 0.54
CA PHE A 28 -2.85 8.31 1.57
C PHE A 28 -3.32 7.82 2.94
N VAL A 29 -2.37 7.41 3.78
CA VAL A 29 -2.61 6.95 5.14
C VAL A 29 -2.30 8.08 6.11
N PHE A 30 -3.30 8.56 6.83
CA PHE A 30 -3.15 9.67 7.76
C PHE A 30 -2.56 9.22 9.09
N HIS A 31 -1.49 9.87 9.52
CA HIS A 31 -0.85 9.66 10.83
C HIS A 31 -1.19 10.76 11.84
N LYS A 32 -1.80 11.85 11.37
CA LYS A 32 -2.14 13.02 12.18
C LYS A 32 -3.49 13.58 11.78
N VAL A 33 -4.19 14.14 12.73
CA VAL A 33 -5.35 14.99 12.46
C VAL A 33 -4.91 16.21 11.65
N GLY A 34 -5.65 16.54 10.62
CA GLY A 34 -5.30 17.66 9.74
C GLY A 34 -6.46 18.25 8.99
N ASN A 35 -6.17 19.29 8.24
CA ASN A 35 -7.14 20.01 7.44
C ASN A 35 -7.16 19.50 6.00
N ILE A 36 -8.37 19.32 5.46
CA ILE A 36 -8.64 19.14 4.04
C ILE A 36 -8.89 20.52 3.44
N ARG A 37 -8.27 20.82 2.31
CA ARG A 37 -8.38 22.11 1.62
C ARG A 37 -8.95 21.97 0.23
N SER A 38 -9.51 23.06 -0.30
CA SER A 38 -10.06 23.15 -1.66
C SER A 38 -9.00 23.32 -2.75
N GLY A 39 -7.71 23.33 -2.41
CA GLY A 39 -6.61 23.44 -3.36
C GLY A 39 -5.24 23.24 -2.70
N PRO A 40 -4.17 23.13 -3.51
CA PRO A 40 -2.84 22.70 -3.09
C PRO A 40 -1.99 23.82 -2.45
N SER A 41 -2.52 24.50 -1.44
CA SER A 41 -1.79 25.52 -0.68
C SER A 41 -2.52 25.85 0.63
N THR A 42 -1.78 26.36 1.61
CA THR A 42 -2.35 26.89 2.86
C THR A 42 -3.29 28.08 2.66
N LYS A 43 -3.21 28.75 1.50
CA LYS A 43 -4.10 29.88 1.14
C LYS A 43 -5.51 29.43 0.75
N TYR A 44 -5.68 28.18 0.34
CA TYR A 44 -6.99 27.65 0.01
C TYR A 44 -7.85 27.39 1.24
N ARG A 45 -9.15 27.53 1.07
CA ARG A 45 -10.13 27.36 2.15
C ARG A 45 -10.07 25.94 2.74
N ILE A 46 -10.15 25.84 4.05
CA ILE A 46 -10.38 24.58 4.75
C ILE A 46 -11.84 24.16 4.51
N ILE A 47 -12.02 22.96 3.96
CA ILE A 47 -13.34 22.40 3.63
C ILE A 47 -13.70 21.17 4.46
N GLY A 48 -12.77 20.70 5.29
CA GLY A 48 -12.97 19.59 6.19
C GLY A 48 -11.77 19.32 7.08
N LYS A 49 -11.91 18.34 7.96
CA LYS A 49 -10.85 17.77 8.77
C LYS A 49 -10.82 16.27 8.59
N VAL A 50 -9.68 15.67 8.79
CA VAL A 50 -9.45 14.23 8.76
C VAL A 50 -8.83 13.77 10.07
N SER A 51 -9.18 12.57 10.51
CA SER A 51 -8.60 11.92 11.68
C SER A 51 -7.32 11.16 11.31
N ASN A 52 -6.49 10.84 12.30
CA ASN A 52 -5.44 9.83 12.15
C ASN A 52 -6.04 8.46 11.79
N GLU A 53 -5.22 7.60 11.19
CA GLU A 53 -5.60 6.25 10.75
C GLU A 53 -6.68 6.21 9.64
N THR A 54 -7.10 7.37 9.14
CA THR A 54 -7.94 7.43 7.94
C THR A 54 -7.12 7.01 6.72
N ILE A 55 -7.71 6.20 5.86
CA ILE A 55 -7.12 5.76 4.60
C ILE A 55 -7.98 6.30 3.47
N VAL A 56 -7.37 6.93 2.48
CA VAL A 56 -8.07 7.46 1.30
C VAL A 56 -7.31 7.04 0.06
N GLN A 57 -7.98 6.49 -0.94
CA GLN A 57 -7.39 6.23 -2.23
C GLN A 57 -7.06 7.56 -2.93
N ILE A 58 -5.84 7.68 -3.42
CA ILE A 58 -5.42 8.81 -4.25
C ILE A 58 -6.03 8.61 -5.65
N PRO A 59 -6.56 9.66 -6.30
CA PRO A 59 -7.09 9.53 -7.66
C PRO A 59 -6.06 8.94 -8.63
N ASP A 60 -6.42 7.94 -9.41
CA ASP A 60 -5.54 7.20 -10.33
C ASP A 60 -4.90 8.09 -11.41
N THR A 61 -5.47 9.28 -11.62
CA THR A 61 -4.94 10.30 -12.55
C THR A 61 -3.82 11.15 -11.95
N PHE A 62 -3.46 10.93 -10.67
CA PHE A 62 -2.40 11.66 -9.99
C PHE A 62 -1.18 10.74 -9.79
N ASP A 63 -0.03 11.17 -10.27
CA ASP A 63 1.21 10.39 -10.29
C ASP A 63 2.41 11.06 -9.57
N ASP A 64 2.29 12.35 -9.21
CA ASP A 64 3.33 13.06 -8.44
C ASP A 64 3.21 12.79 -6.93
N TYR A 65 3.49 11.56 -6.54
CA TYR A 65 3.39 11.13 -5.14
C TYR A 65 4.41 11.78 -4.19
N ASP A 66 5.39 12.52 -4.73
CA ASP A 66 6.37 13.28 -3.94
C ASP A 66 5.96 14.75 -3.74
N ALA A 67 4.86 15.17 -4.34
CA ALA A 67 4.31 16.50 -4.16
C ALA A 67 4.06 16.86 -2.68
N THR A 68 4.21 18.15 -2.36
CA THR A 68 3.91 18.69 -1.03
C THR A 68 2.42 18.60 -0.68
N TRP A 69 1.56 18.67 -1.70
CA TRP A 69 0.11 18.60 -1.58
C TRP A 69 -0.40 17.43 -2.40
N ILE A 70 -1.13 16.55 -1.75
CA ILE A 70 -1.68 15.34 -2.36
C ILE A 70 -3.19 15.51 -2.53
N PRO A 71 -3.74 15.30 -3.73
CA PRO A 71 -5.18 15.28 -3.93
C PRO A 71 -5.76 13.98 -3.39
N ILE A 72 -6.87 14.08 -2.69
CA ILE A 72 -7.60 12.93 -2.13
C ILE A 72 -9.02 12.82 -2.69
N ASP A 73 -9.34 13.62 -3.68
CA ASP A 73 -10.61 13.56 -4.40
C ASP A 73 -10.51 14.29 -5.75
N ALA A 74 -11.19 13.76 -6.75
CA ALA A 74 -11.23 14.31 -8.09
C ALA A 74 -12.63 14.17 -8.68
N LYS A 75 -12.94 15.01 -9.66
CA LYS A 75 -14.13 14.90 -10.51
C LYS A 75 -13.75 15.13 -11.97
N ILE A 76 -14.55 14.59 -12.87
CA ILE A 76 -14.46 14.88 -14.30
C ILE A 76 -15.37 16.07 -14.58
N GLU A 77 -14.82 17.10 -15.23
CA GLU A 77 -15.57 18.24 -15.73
C GLU A 77 -15.42 18.33 -17.24
N TYR A 78 -16.52 18.61 -17.94
CA TYR A 78 -16.48 18.86 -19.37
C TYR A 78 -16.17 20.34 -19.63
N ASP A 79 -15.09 20.58 -20.38
CA ASP A 79 -14.74 21.94 -20.84
C ASP A 79 -15.47 22.25 -22.15
N GLU A 80 -16.52 23.05 -22.06
CA GLU A 80 -17.36 23.42 -23.21
C GLU A 80 -16.59 24.14 -24.31
N LYS A 81 -15.54 24.90 -23.97
CA LYS A 81 -14.74 25.65 -24.95
C LYS A 81 -13.77 24.76 -25.69
N ALA A 82 -13.05 23.91 -24.92
CA ALA A 82 -12.07 22.97 -25.47
C ALA A 82 -12.70 21.69 -26.04
N LYS A 83 -13.98 21.41 -25.71
CA LYS A 83 -14.69 20.18 -26.09
C LYS A 83 -14.03 18.90 -25.60
N ILE A 84 -13.44 18.94 -24.43
CA ILE A 84 -12.75 17.81 -23.79
C ILE A 84 -13.20 17.64 -22.34
N GLU A 85 -13.07 16.42 -21.85
CA GLU A 85 -13.13 16.12 -20.42
C GLU A 85 -11.79 16.42 -19.76
N LYS A 86 -11.83 17.02 -18.57
CA LYS A 86 -10.64 17.24 -17.74
C LYS A 86 -10.86 16.78 -16.32
N VAL A 87 -9.81 16.28 -15.69
CA VAL A 87 -9.80 15.95 -14.28
C VAL A 87 -9.56 17.20 -13.44
N VAL A 88 -10.42 17.43 -12.45
CA VAL A 88 -10.30 18.54 -11.50
C VAL A 88 -10.20 17.96 -10.09
N TYR A 89 -9.04 18.13 -9.45
CA TYR A 89 -8.85 17.72 -8.07
C TYR A 89 -9.56 18.69 -7.12
N THR A 90 -10.37 18.16 -6.24
CA THR A 90 -11.30 18.96 -5.41
C THR A 90 -10.92 19.03 -3.93
N LYS A 91 -10.19 18.04 -3.43
CA LYS A 91 -9.76 17.98 -2.03
C LYS A 91 -8.27 17.68 -1.95
N TRP A 92 -7.57 18.42 -1.12
CA TRP A 92 -6.13 18.36 -0.98
C TRP A 92 -5.71 18.28 0.48
N VAL A 93 -4.66 17.52 0.72
CA VAL A 93 -4.03 17.38 2.03
C VAL A 93 -2.53 17.64 1.92
N HIS A 94 -1.95 18.14 2.99
CA HIS A 94 -0.51 18.36 3.05
C HIS A 94 0.20 17.04 3.35
N ARG A 95 1.30 16.75 2.65
CA ARG A 95 2.03 15.49 2.76
C ARG A 95 2.48 15.14 4.19
N THR A 96 2.79 16.15 5.02
CA THR A 96 3.21 15.91 6.41
C THR A 96 2.14 15.31 7.33
N LEU A 97 0.90 15.18 6.85
CA LEU A 97 -0.19 14.57 7.61
C LEU A 97 -0.17 13.05 7.58
N GLY A 98 0.59 12.45 6.66
CA GLY A 98 0.59 11.00 6.50
C GLY A 98 1.66 10.50 5.53
N ALA A 99 1.44 9.31 5.00
CA ALA A 99 2.28 8.67 4.00
C ALA A 99 1.47 8.24 2.78
N VAL A 100 2.13 8.21 1.63
CA VAL A 100 1.60 7.58 0.42
C VAL A 100 2.08 6.13 0.41
N VAL A 101 1.15 5.19 0.30
CA VAL A 101 1.40 3.76 0.13
C VAL A 101 0.96 3.39 -1.28
N LYS A 102 1.88 2.89 -2.10
CA LYS A 102 1.62 2.44 -3.47
C LYS A 102 1.30 0.96 -3.47
N GLY A 103 0.43 0.53 -4.36
CA GLY A 103 0.00 -0.84 -4.50
C GLY A 103 -1.46 -1.05 -4.13
N GLU A 104 -1.80 -2.27 -3.79
CA GLU A 104 -3.16 -2.66 -3.45
C GLU A 104 -3.48 -2.39 -1.96
N ILE A 105 -4.70 -2.67 -1.55
CA ILE A 105 -5.14 -2.45 -0.15
C ILE A 105 -4.35 -3.31 0.84
N GLU A 106 -3.88 -4.48 0.42
CA GLU A 106 -3.04 -5.39 1.21
C GLU A 106 -1.69 -4.76 1.55
N ASP A 107 -1.14 -3.92 0.68
CA ASP A 107 0.09 -3.16 0.96
C ASP A 107 -0.14 -2.11 2.04
N VAL A 108 -1.34 -1.51 2.07
CA VAL A 108 -1.74 -0.59 3.14
C VAL A 108 -1.88 -1.34 4.47
N GLU A 109 -2.50 -2.51 4.47
CA GLU A 109 -2.63 -3.35 5.67
C GLU A 109 -1.25 -3.76 6.21
N LYS A 110 -0.35 -4.20 5.33
CA LYS A 110 1.05 -4.50 5.66
C LYS A 110 1.75 -3.28 6.27
N TYR A 111 1.61 -2.11 5.64
CA TYR A 111 2.17 -0.86 6.13
C TYR A 111 1.70 -0.53 7.55
N LEU A 112 0.40 -0.63 7.80
CA LEU A 112 -0.19 -0.36 9.12
C LEU A 112 0.27 -1.39 10.17
N ALA A 113 0.32 -2.68 9.80
CA ALA A 113 0.82 -3.73 10.68
C ALA A 113 2.27 -3.46 11.10
N ILE A 114 3.16 -3.14 10.17
CA ILE A 114 4.57 -2.80 10.45
C ILE A 114 4.66 -1.62 11.42
N ARG A 115 3.82 -0.60 11.26
CA ARG A 115 3.79 0.56 12.14
C ARG A 115 3.30 0.23 13.56
N SER A 116 2.44 -0.76 13.72
CA SER A 116 1.86 -1.14 15.01
C SER A 116 2.82 -1.91 15.93
N PHE A 117 3.88 -2.55 15.39
CA PHE A 117 4.80 -3.38 16.17
C PHE A 117 5.77 -2.61 17.07
N GLY A 118 5.81 -1.28 16.99
CA GLY A 118 6.74 -0.48 17.80
C GLY A 118 8.22 -0.65 17.43
N TRP A 119 8.53 -1.22 16.26
CA TRP A 119 9.90 -1.30 15.74
C TRP A 119 10.46 0.10 15.45
N SER A 120 11.78 0.26 15.48
CA SER A 120 12.40 1.54 15.13
C SER A 120 12.04 1.97 13.70
N ASN A 121 11.99 3.27 13.43
CA ASN A 121 11.69 3.78 12.09
C ASN A 121 12.66 3.23 11.04
N GLU A 122 13.95 3.05 11.37
CA GLU A 122 14.94 2.45 10.48
C GLU A 122 14.53 1.02 10.07
N ILE A 123 14.15 0.18 11.02
CA ILE A 123 13.72 -1.19 10.76
C ILE A 123 12.43 -1.22 9.93
N GLN A 124 11.45 -0.36 10.26
CA GLN A 124 10.21 -0.26 9.49
C GLN A 124 10.49 0.09 8.02
N GLU A 125 11.36 1.07 7.76
CA GLU A 125 11.74 1.46 6.39
C GLU A 125 12.46 0.34 5.63
N LEU A 126 13.36 -0.40 6.27
CA LEU A 126 14.02 -1.55 5.66
C LEU A 126 13.00 -2.63 5.27
N ILE A 127 12.07 -2.96 6.16
CA ILE A 127 11.02 -3.95 5.90
C ILE A 127 10.13 -3.52 4.74
N LEU A 128 9.72 -2.26 4.69
CA LEU A 128 8.88 -1.71 3.61
C LEU A 128 9.59 -1.75 2.25
N LYS A 129 10.93 -1.62 2.22
CA LYS A 129 11.74 -1.75 1.01
C LYS A 129 12.10 -3.19 0.65
N GLY A 130 11.75 -4.17 1.49
CA GLY A 130 12.19 -5.55 1.32
C GLY A 130 13.68 -5.75 1.55
N GLU A 131 14.32 -4.86 2.32
CA GLU A 131 15.74 -4.93 2.67
C GLU A 131 15.93 -5.63 4.00
N LEU A 132 16.97 -6.46 4.10
CA LEU A 132 17.31 -7.19 5.31
C LEU A 132 18.60 -6.67 5.92
N LYS A 133 18.65 -6.71 7.26
CA LYS A 133 19.82 -6.37 8.07
C LYS A 133 20.02 -7.44 9.13
N THR A 134 21.28 -7.85 9.38
CA THR A 134 21.59 -8.74 10.50
C THR A 134 21.11 -8.17 11.82
N GLY A 135 20.64 -9.03 12.72
CA GLY A 135 19.95 -8.66 13.95
C GLY A 135 18.44 -8.48 13.81
N MET A 136 17.87 -8.53 12.60
CA MET A 136 16.43 -8.63 12.44
C MET A 136 15.90 -9.94 12.99
N THR A 137 14.71 -9.91 13.62
CA THR A 137 14.04 -11.14 14.06
C THR A 137 13.41 -11.88 12.88
N THR A 138 13.10 -13.17 13.07
CA THR A 138 12.33 -13.97 12.10
C THR A 138 11.04 -13.27 11.70
N HIS A 139 10.35 -12.63 12.65
CA HIS A 139 9.12 -11.87 12.41
C HIS A 139 9.35 -10.65 11.49
N MET A 140 10.44 -9.89 11.70
CA MET A 140 10.80 -8.76 10.82
C MET A 140 11.12 -9.24 9.41
N VAL A 141 11.86 -10.34 9.29
CA VAL A 141 12.20 -10.94 7.99
C VAL A 141 10.95 -11.44 7.28
N PHE A 142 10.02 -12.06 8.00
CA PHE A 142 8.73 -12.49 7.44
C PHE A 142 7.94 -11.32 6.84
N TYR A 143 7.90 -10.17 7.52
CA TYR A 143 7.24 -8.98 6.98
C TYR A 143 7.98 -8.37 5.78
N ALA A 144 9.31 -8.48 5.72
CA ALA A 144 10.10 -7.99 4.60
C ALA A 144 9.96 -8.87 3.35
N TRP A 145 10.16 -10.19 3.49
CA TRP A 145 10.26 -11.13 2.37
C TRP A 145 9.10 -12.11 2.24
N GLY A 146 8.19 -12.14 3.21
CA GLY A 146 7.10 -13.13 3.24
C GLY A 146 7.54 -14.49 3.77
N LYS A 147 6.71 -15.50 3.51
CA LYS A 147 6.94 -16.88 3.93
C LYS A 147 8.08 -17.51 3.13
N PRO A 148 9.07 -18.15 3.78
CA PRO A 148 10.08 -18.91 3.07
C PRO A 148 9.50 -20.19 2.45
N ASP A 149 10.16 -20.69 1.38
CA ASP A 149 9.80 -21.95 0.74
C ASP A 149 10.08 -23.17 1.63
N ALA A 150 11.15 -23.09 2.45
CA ALA A 150 11.47 -24.11 3.42
C ALA A 150 12.19 -23.51 4.65
N ILE A 151 11.99 -24.15 5.80
CA ILE A 151 12.70 -23.85 7.04
C ILE A 151 13.36 -25.15 7.52
N ASN A 152 14.68 -25.12 7.69
CA ASN A 152 15.45 -26.18 8.29
C ASN A 152 15.86 -25.76 9.70
N GLU A 153 15.37 -26.44 10.71
CA GLU A 153 15.62 -26.13 12.12
C GLU A 153 16.55 -27.14 12.76
N THR A 154 17.46 -26.67 13.60
CA THR A 154 18.33 -27.50 14.43
C THR A 154 18.40 -26.90 15.84
N THR A 155 18.02 -27.70 16.84
CA THR A 155 18.11 -27.28 18.23
C THR A 155 19.24 -28.08 18.90
N THR A 156 20.16 -27.35 19.55
CA THR A 156 21.28 -27.91 20.29
C THR A 156 21.29 -27.36 21.71
N SER A 157 22.21 -27.85 22.56
CA SER A 157 22.45 -27.27 23.89
C SER A 157 22.81 -25.77 23.83
N ASP A 158 23.39 -25.33 22.73
CA ASP A 158 23.89 -23.97 22.53
C ASP A 158 22.84 -23.00 21.96
N GLY A 159 21.63 -23.50 21.63
CA GLY A 159 20.51 -22.70 21.12
C GLY A 159 19.83 -23.26 19.89
N ALA A 160 18.86 -22.53 19.39
CA ALA A 160 18.12 -22.84 18.17
C ALA A 160 18.78 -22.16 16.97
N ARG A 161 18.96 -22.92 15.89
CA ARG A 161 19.43 -22.43 14.60
C ARG A 161 18.39 -22.75 13.53
N GLU A 162 18.11 -21.77 12.68
CA GLU A 162 17.20 -21.92 11.57
C GLU A 162 17.90 -21.50 10.29
N GLN A 163 17.64 -22.24 9.19
CA GLN A 163 17.98 -21.84 7.84
C GLN A 163 16.68 -21.67 7.06
N TRP A 164 16.40 -20.47 6.65
CA TRP A 164 15.27 -20.16 5.78
C TRP A 164 15.69 -20.13 4.32
N VAL A 165 14.92 -20.81 3.48
CA VAL A 165 15.22 -20.98 2.05
C VAL A 165 14.19 -20.21 1.23
N TYR A 166 14.66 -19.33 0.34
CA TYR A 166 13.83 -18.59 -0.59
C TYR A 166 14.27 -18.89 -2.03
N LYS A 167 13.38 -19.49 -2.81
CA LYS A 167 13.60 -19.79 -4.23
C LYS A 167 13.10 -18.61 -5.07
N GLN A 168 13.97 -18.04 -5.87
CA GLN A 168 13.60 -16.96 -6.78
C GLN A 168 13.22 -17.49 -8.16
N SER A 169 12.42 -16.71 -8.91
CA SER A 169 11.96 -17.06 -10.26
C SER A 169 13.09 -17.26 -11.29
N ASP A 170 14.27 -16.69 -11.02
CA ASP A 170 15.47 -16.81 -11.86
C ASP A 170 16.36 -18.05 -11.52
N SER A 171 15.79 -19.04 -10.84
CA SER A 171 16.47 -20.26 -10.36
C SER A 171 17.55 -20.02 -9.31
N LYS A 172 17.68 -18.81 -8.78
CA LYS A 172 18.56 -18.52 -7.65
C LYS A 172 17.86 -18.85 -6.35
N THR A 173 18.61 -19.38 -5.42
CA THR A 173 18.16 -19.66 -4.07
C THR A 173 18.92 -18.78 -3.09
N ARG A 174 18.21 -18.14 -2.19
CA ARG A 174 18.80 -17.37 -1.10
C ARG A 174 18.60 -18.11 0.22
N TYR A 175 19.60 -18.09 1.06
CA TYR A 175 19.57 -18.71 2.38
C TYR A 175 19.77 -17.65 3.45
N LEU A 176 18.91 -17.67 4.45
CA LEU A 176 19.01 -16.82 5.62
C LEU A 176 19.27 -17.71 6.83
N TYR A 177 20.22 -17.34 7.63
CA TYR A 177 20.58 -18.09 8.83
C TYR A 177 20.21 -17.30 10.08
N PHE A 178 19.56 -17.97 11.00
CA PHE A 178 19.16 -17.39 12.28
C PHE A 178 19.76 -18.17 13.43
N GLU A 179 20.19 -17.44 14.45
CA GLU A 179 20.57 -17.99 15.75
C GLU A 179 19.67 -17.36 16.82
N ASN A 180 18.98 -18.20 17.57
CA ASN A 180 18.04 -17.78 18.60
C ASN A 180 17.00 -16.76 18.08
N GLY A 181 16.51 -16.95 16.85
CA GLY A 181 15.51 -16.10 16.22
C GLY A 181 16.03 -14.77 15.67
N LEU A 182 17.35 -14.53 15.66
CA LEU A 182 17.98 -13.33 15.09
C LEU A 182 18.75 -13.68 13.83
N LEU A 183 18.55 -12.90 12.77
CA LEU A 183 19.24 -13.04 11.48
C LEU A 183 20.74 -12.76 11.65
N THR A 184 21.57 -13.76 11.38
CA THR A 184 23.04 -13.69 11.51
C THR A 184 23.74 -13.61 10.16
N GLU A 185 23.20 -14.26 9.12
CA GLU A 185 23.84 -14.31 7.80
C GLU A 185 22.80 -14.33 6.66
N ILE A 186 23.16 -13.70 5.55
CA ILE A 186 22.40 -13.67 4.29
C ILE A 186 23.31 -14.20 3.18
N GLN A 187 23.02 -15.40 2.68
CA GLN A 187 23.76 -16.02 1.58
C GLN A 187 22.97 -15.88 0.27
N LYS A 188 23.66 -15.39 -0.76
CA LYS A 188 23.09 -15.18 -2.10
C LYS A 188 23.53 -16.28 -3.05
#